data_d4b3bfb2fe84a0f4431e22eb10ce1ec0
#
_entry.id   d4b3bfb2fe84a0f4431e22eb10ce1ec0
#
_cell.length_a   1.000
_cell.length_b   1.000
_cell.length_c   1.000
_cell.angle_alpha   90.00
_cell.angle_beta   90.00
_cell.angle_gamma   90.00
#
_symmetry.space_group_name_H-M   'P 1'
#
loop_
_entity.id
_entity.type
_entity.pdbx_description
1 polymer ?
#
loop_
_entity_poly.entity_id
_entity_poly.type
_entity_poly.pdbx_seq_one_letter_code
_entity_poly.pdbx_strand_id
1 'polypeptide(L)'
;MRVLFVVNTLPPHDLSGVGEQVVQLAAGLRARGHEVVVLGRGGEGARGPKILFPLTIVRPALRRIRAFRPHVVQLHESDGGLLAMRLGRMKVRPLLVALLQVSYVEERRAVRPLRHGDEVLGEPGAVELRFRRFKAPLHILLGRRTARAADLVLAPSAATAAELTRDYGARAAAVLPNASGALPLSPQAVPEVAADAAPGLLFVGRLRVRKGVEVLLRALALLRAEGRVPRLRIAGDGEHRAALERTAARFGVRDQVDFLGRRGAAEIRWLLEHSAALVVPSVYEGMPLVILEAMVAGVPVVASRVSGIPEVVLDPETGWLVPPEDPVALAAALAELFAVPEAARRRGERGRQRLGERYRPEVVAGIWDSIVGAALASRSAE
;
A
#
# COMPACT_ATOMS: atom_id res chain seq x y z
N MET A 1 -3.57 -25.91 8.32
CA MET A 1 -3.76 -25.28 9.67
C MET A 1 -5.05 -24.51 9.71
N ARG A 2 -5.65 -24.27 10.92
CA ARG A 2 -6.75 -23.31 11.09
C ARG A 2 -6.18 -21.93 11.40
N VAL A 3 -6.54 -20.94 10.61
CA VAL A 3 -6.02 -19.56 10.67
C VAL A 3 -7.19 -18.59 10.80
N LEU A 4 -7.12 -17.69 11.77
CA LEU A 4 -8.10 -16.61 11.95
C LEU A 4 -7.44 -15.28 11.65
N PHE A 5 -7.90 -14.59 10.59
CA PHE A 5 -7.52 -13.20 10.28
C PHE A 5 -8.50 -12.25 10.95
N VAL A 6 -7.96 -11.20 11.57
CA VAL A 6 -8.74 -10.11 12.16
C VAL A 6 -8.32 -8.80 11.50
N VAL A 7 -9.27 -8.13 10.83
CA VAL A 7 -9.02 -6.95 10.01
C VAL A 7 -10.17 -5.95 10.08
N ASN A 8 -9.86 -4.66 10.10
CA ASN A 8 -10.87 -3.58 10.16
C ASN A 8 -11.52 -3.28 8.80
N THR A 9 -10.78 -3.48 7.72
CA THR A 9 -11.15 -3.05 6.37
C THR A 9 -11.22 -4.24 5.41
N LEU A 10 -12.39 -4.47 4.82
CA LEU A 10 -12.61 -5.54 3.83
C LEU A 10 -13.48 -5.03 2.68
N PRO A 11 -13.21 -5.47 1.43
CA PRO A 11 -14.14 -5.30 0.32
C PRO A 11 -15.50 -5.99 0.62
N PRO A 12 -16.60 -5.54 0.04
CA PRO A 12 -16.76 -4.36 -0.83
C PRO A 12 -16.95 -3.05 -0.06
N HIS A 13 -17.07 -3.09 1.27
CA HIS A 13 -17.44 -1.93 2.10
C HIS A 13 -16.29 -0.93 2.30
N ASP A 14 -15.05 -1.38 2.15
CA ASP A 14 -13.86 -0.53 2.29
C ASP A 14 -12.79 -0.98 1.29
N LEU A 15 -12.64 -0.21 0.21
CA LEU A 15 -11.64 -0.43 -0.82
C LEU A 15 -10.29 0.12 -0.33
N SER A 16 -9.63 -0.61 0.55
CA SER A 16 -8.28 -0.29 1.04
C SER A 16 -7.28 -1.34 0.57
N GLY A 17 -6.04 -0.92 0.32
CA GLY A 17 -4.97 -1.86 -0.03
C GLY A 17 -4.76 -2.97 1.02
N VAL A 18 -5.01 -2.67 2.30
CA VAL A 18 -4.95 -3.67 3.38
C VAL A 18 -6.02 -4.75 3.20
N GLY A 19 -7.26 -4.35 2.88
CA GLY A 19 -8.36 -5.30 2.67
C GLY A 19 -8.10 -6.21 1.47
N GLU A 20 -7.60 -5.66 0.37
CA GLU A 20 -7.23 -6.41 -0.82
C GLU A 20 -6.11 -7.42 -0.51
N GLN A 21 -5.06 -7.00 0.18
CA GLN A 21 -3.97 -7.88 0.58
C GLN A 21 -4.43 -9.04 1.47
N VAL A 22 -5.38 -8.80 2.39
CA VAL A 22 -5.98 -9.86 3.23
C VAL A 22 -6.70 -10.89 2.38
N VAL A 23 -7.47 -10.45 1.38
CA VAL A 23 -8.21 -11.35 0.48
C VAL A 23 -7.24 -12.20 -0.34
N GLN A 24 -6.20 -11.60 -0.93
CA GLN A 24 -5.18 -12.30 -1.72
C GLN A 24 -4.42 -13.34 -0.88
N LEU A 25 -3.95 -12.95 0.31
CA LEU A 25 -3.25 -13.88 1.20
C LEU A 25 -4.15 -15.02 1.67
N ALA A 26 -5.40 -14.72 2.05
CA ALA A 26 -6.36 -15.75 2.46
C ALA A 26 -6.67 -16.74 1.34
N ALA A 27 -6.79 -16.27 0.10
CA ALA A 27 -6.98 -17.11 -1.08
C ALA A 27 -5.77 -18.02 -1.32
N GLY A 28 -4.55 -17.48 -1.27
CA GLY A 28 -3.31 -18.25 -1.42
C GLY A 28 -3.15 -19.33 -0.34
N LEU A 29 -3.47 -19.01 0.92
CA LEU A 29 -3.42 -19.98 2.01
C LEU A 29 -4.49 -21.07 1.89
N ARG A 30 -5.70 -20.75 1.45
CA ARG A 30 -6.74 -21.76 1.19
C ARG A 30 -6.34 -22.70 0.07
N ALA A 31 -5.74 -22.20 -1.00
CA ALA A 31 -5.21 -23.01 -2.10
C ALA A 31 -4.11 -23.99 -1.62
N ARG A 32 -3.43 -23.69 -0.52
CA ARG A 32 -2.43 -24.55 0.13
C ARG A 32 -3.01 -25.49 1.21
N GLY A 33 -4.35 -25.58 1.31
CA GLY A 33 -5.04 -26.47 2.23
C GLY A 33 -5.19 -25.96 3.67
N HIS A 34 -5.03 -24.64 3.89
CA HIS A 34 -5.35 -24.05 5.19
C HIS A 34 -6.83 -23.70 5.28
N GLU A 35 -7.41 -23.89 6.47
CA GLU A 35 -8.74 -23.41 6.79
C GLU A 35 -8.65 -21.96 7.31
N VAL A 36 -9.00 -20.98 6.47
CA VAL A 36 -8.85 -19.57 6.78
C VAL A 36 -10.21 -18.91 6.99
N VAL A 37 -10.41 -18.36 8.17
CA VAL A 37 -11.55 -17.51 8.52
C VAL A 37 -11.10 -16.08 8.62
N VAL A 38 -11.85 -15.17 8.00
CA VAL A 38 -11.58 -13.71 8.06
C VAL A 38 -12.69 -13.06 8.87
N LEU A 39 -12.33 -12.40 9.95
CA LEU A 39 -13.24 -11.68 10.84
C LEU A 39 -13.00 -10.17 10.70
N GLY A 40 -13.99 -9.47 10.18
CA GLY A 40 -13.92 -8.03 9.92
C GLY A 40 -15.06 -7.26 10.61
N ARG A 41 -15.45 -6.12 9.99
CA ARG A 41 -16.67 -5.40 10.36
C ARG A 41 -17.88 -6.03 9.66
N GLY A 42 -19.01 -6.08 10.37
CA GLY A 42 -20.24 -6.69 9.86
C GLY A 42 -20.36 -8.19 10.17
N GLY A 43 -21.50 -8.76 9.86
CA GLY A 43 -21.80 -10.17 10.10
C GLY A 43 -21.56 -10.60 11.55
N GLU A 44 -20.76 -11.65 11.74
CA GLU A 44 -20.32 -12.14 13.06
C GLU A 44 -19.19 -11.30 13.69
N GLY A 45 -18.64 -10.32 12.96
CA GLY A 45 -17.50 -9.50 13.38
C GLY A 45 -17.89 -8.29 14.22
N ALA A 46 -17.07 -7.25 14.13
CA ALA A 46 -17.26 -6.00 14.85
C ALA A 46 -18.46 -5.21 14.29
N ARG A 47 -19.26 -4.62 15.17
CA ARG A 47 -20.36 -3.72 14.80
C ARG A 47 -20.01 -2.27 15.15
N GLY A 48 -20.59 -1.33 14.41
CA GLY A 48 -20.43 0.10 14.64
C GLY A 48 -19.37 0.77 13.74
N PRO A 49 -19.06 2.05 14.01
CA PRO A 49 -18.16 2.83 13.19
C PRO A 49 -16.71 2.31 13.24
N LYS A 50 -15.97 2.53 12.14
CA LYS A 50 -14.59 2.07 11.95
C LYS A 50 -13.65 2.44 13.11
N ILE A 51 -13.82 3.62 13.68
CA ILE A 51 -12.97 4.12 14.77
C ILE A 51 -13.12 3.30 16.07
N LEU A 52 -14.26 2.66 16.28
CA LEU A 52 -14.52 1.82 17.46
C LEU A 52 -14.12 0.36 17.26
N PHE A 53 -13.60 -0.02 16.08
CA PHE A 53 -13.21 -1.40 15.79
C PHE A 53 -12.29 -2.00 16.86
N PRO A 54 -11.25 -1.34 17.37
CA PRO A 54 -10.37 -1.91 18.38
C PRO A 54 -11.11 -2.41 19.63
N LEU A 55 -12.22 -1.75 20.00
CA LEU A 55 -13.04 -2.12 21.14
C LEU A 55 -14.06 -3.21 20.78
N THR A 56 -14.75 -3.03 19.65
CA THR A 56 -15.91 -3.83 19.27
C THR A 56 -15.54 -5.22 18.75
N ILE A 57 -14.31 -5.41 18.24
CA ILE A 57 -13.83 -6.69 17.71
C ILE A 57 -13.45 -7.70 18.81
N VAL A 58 -13.11 -7.25 20.02
CA VAL A 58 -12.54 -8.12 21.06
C VAL A 58 -13.47 -9.29 21.41
N ARG A 59 -14.75 -9.00 21.72
CA ARG A 59 -15.73 -10.03 22.10
C ARG A 59 -16.05 -11.02 20.96
N PRO A 60 -16.35 -10.56 19.72
CA PRO A 60 -16.52 -11.44 18.57
C PRO A 60 -15.31 -12.32 18.31
N ALA A 61 -14.09 -11.76 18.32
CA ALA A 61 -12.88 -12.51 18.09
C ALA A 61 -12.66 -13.60 19.16
N LEU A 62 -12.84 -13.29 20.44
CA LEU A 62 -12.70 -14.29 21.51
C LEU A 62 -13.75 -15.41 21.39
N ARG A 63 -15.00 -15.10 21.00
CA ARG A 63 -16.02 -16.12 20.71
C ARG A 63 -15.59 -17.02 19.55
N ARG A 64 -15.12 -16.41 18.45
CA ARG A 64 -14.68 -17.15 17.28
C ARG A 64 -13.44 -18.01 17.57
N ILE A 65 -12.47 -17.52 18.35
CA ILE A 65 -11.30 -18.29 18.79
C ILE A 65 -11.72 -19.54 19.57
N ARG A 66 -12.67 -19.42 20.48
CA ARG A 66 -13.18 -20.58 21.27
C ARG A 66 -13.87 -21.61 20.38
N ALA A 67 -14.70 -21.18 19.43
CA ALA A 67 -15.46 -22.05 18.54
C ALA A 67 -14.58 -22.70 17.47
N PHE A 68 -13.73 -21.91 16.80
CA PHE A 68 -12.91 -22.33 15.67
C PHE A 68 -11.60 -23.01 16.10
N ARG A 69 -11.10 -22.72 17.31
CA ARG A 69 -9.82 -23.21 17.85
C ARG A 69 -8.67 -23.04 16.84
N PRO A 70 -8.37 -21.81 16.39
CA PRO A 70 -7.32 -21.59 15.41
C PRO A 70 -5.95 -21.92 15.98
N HIS A 71 -5.03 -22.41 15.14
CA HIS A 71 -3.62 -22.54 15.48
C HIS A 71 -2.93 -21.16 15.46
N VAL A 72 -3.37 -20.29 14.56
CA VAL A 72 -2.83 -18.95 14.34
C VAL A 72 -3.94 -17.91 14.37
N VAL A 73 -3.73 -16.81 15.08
CA VAL A 73 -4.53 -15.58 14.97
C VAL A 73 -3.63 -14.50 14.40
N GLN A 74 -3.95 -14.00 13.21
CA GLN A 74 -3.23 -12.92 12.58
C GLN A 74 -4.04 -11.63 12.63
N LEU A 75 -3.46 -10.61 13.22
CA LEU A 75 -4.01 -9.26 13.31
C LEU A 75 -3.44 -8.42 12.17
N HIS A 76 -4.31 -7.74 11.46
CA HIS A 76 -3.92 -6.80 10.41
C HIS A 76 -4.01 -5.39 10.94
N GLU A 77 -2.92 -4.65 10.86
CA GLU A 77 -2.75 -3.28 11.35
C GLU A 77 -2.82 -3.12 12.89
N SER A 78 -2.64 -1.90 13.34
CA SER A 78 -2.66 -1.52 14.76
C SER A 78 -4.03 -1.69 15.43
N ASP A 79 -5.09 -1.78 14.64
CA ASP A 79 -6.49 -1.85 15.12
C ASP A 79 -6.78 -3.10 15.98
N GLY A 80 -5.95 -4.14 15.86
CA GLY A 80 -6.01 -5.34 16.71
C GLY A 80 -5.41 -5.19 18.11
N GLY A 81 -4.87 -4.02 18.49
CA GLY A 81 -4.04 -3.83 19.68
C GLY A 81 -4.68 -4.25 21.01
N LEU A 82 -5.97 -4.00 21.23
CA LEU A 82 -6.66 -4.43 22.44
C LEU A 82 -6.88 -5.96 22.48
N LEU A 83 -7.17 -6.56 21.34
CA LEU A 83 -7.27 -8.02 21.23
C LEU A 83 -5.89 -8.67 21.43
N ALA A 84 -4.83 -8.10 20.87
CA ALA A 84 -3.46 -8.56 21.08
C ALA A 84 -3.07 -8.58 22.57
N MET A 85 -3.36 -7.50 23.29
CA MET A 85 -3.11 -7.41 24.73
C MET A 85 -3.89 -8.46 25.53
N ARG A 86 -5.14 -8.73 25.12
CA ARG A 86 -5.96 -9.73 25.79
C ARG A 86 -5.43 -11.15 25.54
N LEU A 87 -5.07 -11.46 24.30
CA LEU A 87 -4.51 -12.77 23.93
C LEU A 87 -3.12 -12.98 24.56
N GLY A 88 -2.25 -11.96 24.54
CA GLY A 88 -0.91 -12.06 25.12
C GLY A 88 -0.87 -12.37 26.63
N ARG A 89 -1.98 -12.15 27.35
CA ARG A 89 -2.12 -12.50 28.79
C ARG A 89 -2.68 -13.91 29.05
N MET A 90 -3.05 -14.64 28.00
CA MET A 90 -3.59 -16.00 28.16
C MET A 90 -2.43 -17.01 28.20
N LYS A 91 -2.47 -17.93 29.17
CA LYS A 91 -1.44 -19.00 29.28
C LYS A 91 -1.48 -19.96 28.10
N VAL A 92 -2.68 -20.33 27.64
CA VAL A 92 -2.89 -21.19 26.47
C VAL A 92 -3.63 -20.37 25.41
N ARG A 93 -2.96 -20.12 24.29
CA ARG A 93 -3.49 -19.30 23.20
C ARG A 93 -2.91 -19.73 21.85
N PRO A 94 -3.58 -19.43 20.71
CA PRO A 94 -2.99 -19.59 19.40
C PRO A 94 -1.71 -18.76 19.23
N LEU A 95 -0.89 -19.10 18.24
CA LEU A 95 0.23 -18.24 17.81
C LEU A 95 -0.36 -16.89 17.38
N LEU A 96 0.13 -15.81 17.97
CA LEU A 96 -0.31 -14.46 17.68
C LEU A 96 0.65 -13.79 16.69
N VAL A 97 0.17 -13.57 15.48
CA VAL A 97 0.91 -12.90 14.40
C VAL A 97 0.34 -11.50 14.21
N ALA A 98 1.18 -10.50 14.03
CA ALA A 98 0.78 -9.15 13.66
C ALA A 98 1.35 -8.80 12.29
N LEU A 99 0.51 -8.52 11.29
CA LEU A 99 0.92 -8.00 10.00
C LEU A 99 0.67 -6.50 9.95
N LEU A 100 1.75 -5.72 9.96
CA LEU A 100 1.73 -4.26 10.02
C LEU A 100 2.32 -3.68 8.73
N GLN A 101 1.49 -2.96 7.97
CA GLN A 101 1.84 -2.49 6.63
C GLN A 101 2.72 -1.23 6.62
N VAL A 102 2.68 -0.45 7.72
CA VAL A 102 3.39 0.83 7.85
C VAL A 102 3.75 1.10 9.30
N SER A 103 4.78 1.94 9.53
CA SER A 103 4.98 2.61 10.80
C SER A 103 4.16 3.90 10.86
N TYR A 104 3.19 3.98 11.77
CA TYR A 104 2.45 5.24 11.99
C TYR A 104 3.32 6.36 12.55
N VAL A 105 4.51 6.06 13.05
CA VAL A 105 5.52 7.08 13.42
C VAL A 105 6.01 7.76 12.16
N GLU A 106 6.41 6.99 11.14
CA GLU A 106 6.88 7.51 9.87
C GLU A 106 5.75 8.16 9.06
N GLU A 107 4.55 7.54 9.03
CA GLU A 107 3.39 8.15 8.38
C GLU A 107 3.04 9.52 9.00
N ARG A 108 3.15 9.64 10.33
CA ARG A 108 2.96 10.91 11.04
C ARG A 108 4.03 11.94 10.68
N ARG A 109 5.30 11.51 10.52
CA ARG A 109 6.43 12.38 10.10
C ARG A 109 6.23 12.87 8.67
N ALA A 110 5.69 12.02 7.80
CA ALA A 110 5.41 12.37 6.40
C ALA A 110 4.28 13.40 6.23
N VAL A 111 3.46 13.66 7.26
CA VAL A 111 2.45 14.74 7.24
C VAL A 111 3.13 16.07 7.56
N ARG A 112 3.73 16.68 6.56
CA ARG A 112 4.43 17.96 6.60
C ARG A 112 4.36 18.65 5.23
N PRO A 113 4.67 19.95 5.14
CA PRO A 113 4.81 20.61 3.85
C PRO A 113 5.85 19.91 2.96
N LEU A 114 5.52 19.74 1.69
CA LEU A 114 6.47 19.28 0.67
C LEU A 114 7.28 20.48 0.19
N ARG A 115 8.60 20.30 0.10
CA ARG A 115 9.51 21.35 -0.31
C ARG A 115 10.54 20.86 -1.31
N HIS A 116 10.96 21.75 -2.21
CA HIS A 116 12.15 21.56 -3.02
C HIS A 116 12.99 22.85 -2.92
N GLY A 117 14.11 22.78 -2.22
CA GLY A 117 14.81 23.99 -1.78
C GLY A 117 13.88 24.87 -0.93
N ASP A 118 13.79 26.13 -1.26
CA ASP A 118 12.91 27.10 -0.60
C ASP A 118 11.46 27.08 -1.10
N GLU A 119 11.20 26.42 -2.23
CA GLU A 119 9.85 26.33 -2.82
C GLU A 119 8.95 25.38 -2.01
N VAL A 120 7.79 25.87 -1.58
CA VAL A 120 6.71 25.02 -1.02
C VAL A 120 5.87 24.51 -2.17
N LEU A 121 5.93 23.20 -2.40
CA LEU A 121 5.19 22.52 -3.44
C LEU A 121 3.74 22.24 -3.01
N GLY A 122 3.55 21.83 -1.75
CA GLY A 122 2.25 21.52 -1.19
C GLY A 122 2.22 21.52 0.34
N GLU A 123 1.04 21.70 0.92
CA GLU A 123 0.83 21.72 2.37
C GLU A 123 -0.25 20.72 2.79
N PRO A 124 -0.11 20.07 3.98
CA PRO A 124 -1.10 19.12 4.46
C PRO A 124 -2.43 19.78 4.75
N GLY A 125 -3.52 19.13 4.34
CA GLY A 125 -4.88 19.56 4.61
C GLY A 125 -5.32 19.37 6.06
N ALA A 126 -6.49 19.91 6.42
CA ALA A 126 -7.02 19.86 7.79
C ALA A 126 -7.24 18.43 8.31
N VAL A 127 -7.62 17.49 7.44
CA VAL A 127 -7.81 16.07 7.83
C VAL A 127 -6.47 15.40 8.10
N GLU A 128 -5.42 15.70 7.32
CA GLU A 128 -4.07 15.18 7.55
C GLU A 128 -3.47 15.76 8.84
N LEU A 129 -3.67 17.05 9.12
CA LEU A 129 -3.24 17.66 10.38
C LEU A 129 -3.99 17.06 11.58
N ARG A 130 -5.31 16.79 11.45
CA ARG A 130 -6.07 16.06 12.47
C ARG A 130 -5.58 14.63 12.64
N PHE A 131 -5.26 13.93 11.56
CA PHE A 131 -4.63 12.62 11.63
C PHE A 131 -3.32 12.69 12.42
N ARG A 132 -2.41 13.59 12.05
CA ARG A 132 -1.11 13.80 12.71
C ARG A 132 -1.26 14.08 14.20
N ARG A 133 -2.27 14.90 14.59
CA ARG A 133 -2.45 15.34 15.99
C ARG A 133 -3.16 14.32 16.86
N PHE A 134 -4.18 13.64 16.34
CA PHE A 134 -5.07 12.81 17.16
C PHE A 134 -5.03 11.32 16.80
N LYS A 135 -5.13 10.97 15.51
CA LYS A 135 -5.25 9.56 15.11
C LYS A 135 -3.90 8.84 15.16
N ALA A 136 -2.85 9.45 14.62
CA ALA A 136 -1.55 8.81 14.57
C ALA A 136 -1.01 8.46 15.98
N PRO A 137 -1.09 9.30 17.02
CA PRO A 137 -0.68 8.91 18.38
C PRO A 137 -1.42 7.68 18.91
N LEU A 138 -2.72 7.56 18.66
CA LEU A 138 -3.50 6.39 19.05
C LEU A 138 -3.04 5.13 18.30
N HIS A 139 -2.87 5.22 16.97
CA HIS A 139 -2.38 4.09 16.17
C HIS A 139 -0.96 3.69 16.55
N ILE A 140 -0.08 4.64 16.88
CA ILE A 140 1.27 4.37 17.41
C ILE A 140 1.18 3.60 18.72
N LEU A 141 0.33 4.04 19.66
CA LEU A 141 0.15 3.37 20.94
C LEU A 141 -0.37 1.94 20.78
N LEU A 142 -1.40 1.76 19.94
CA LEU A 142 -1.98 0.46 19.65
C LEU A 142 -0.98 -0.43 18.88
N GLY A 143 -0.25 0.12 17.91
CA GLY A 143 0.77 -0.58 17.14
C GLY A 143 1.89 -1.12 18.03
N ARG A 144 2.40 -0.29 18.96
CA ARG A 144 3.38 -0.73 19.97
C ARG A 144 2.88 -1.87 20.83
N ARG A 145 1.62 -1.80 21.26
CA ARG A 145 1.00 -2.88 22.04
C ARG A 145 0.81 -4.15 21.22
N THR A 146 0.38 -4.02 19.97
CA THR A 146 0.25 -5.15 19.03
C THR A 146 1.59 -5.82 18.81
N ALA A 147 2.62 -5.05 18.44
CA ALA A 147 3.96 -5.58 18.13
C ALA A 147 4.62 -6.27 19.34
N ARG A 148 4.44 -5.72 20.55
CA ARG A 148 5.00 -6.32 21.77
C ARG A 148 4.25 -7.55 22.29
N ALA A 149 2.94 -7.65 22.00
CA ALA A 149 2.12 -8.78 22.41
C ALA A 149 2.17 -9.94 21.41
N ALA A 150 2.51 -9.68 20.16
CA ALA A 150 2.64 -10.68 19.12
C ALA A 150 3.87 -11.57 19.33
N ASP A 151 3.72 -12.85 19.01
CA ASP A 151 4.84 -13.80 18.95
C ASP A 151 5.71 -13.53 17.72
N LEU A 152 5.06 -13.06 16.64
CA LEU A 152 5.69 -12.75 15.37
C LEU A 152 5.09 -11.49 14.77
N VAL A 153 5.93 -10.57 14.30
CA VAL A 153 5.53 -9.41 13.52
C VAL A 153 5.92 -9.62 12.06
N LEU A 154 4.98 -9.41 11.16
CA LEU A 154 5.21 -9.44 9.71
C LEU A 154 5.15 -8.01 9.16
N ALA A 155 6.04 -7.69 8.25
CA ALA A 155 6.12 -6.42 7.56
C ALA A 155 6.22 -6.63 6.05
N PRO A 156 5.70 -5.71 5.20
CA PRO A 156 5.69 -5.90 3.75
C PRO A 156 7.09 -5.78 3.11
N SER A 157 8.05 -5.18 3.82
CA SER A 157 9.41 -4.93 3.35
C SER A 157 10.41 -4.97 4.49
N ALA A 158 11.69 -5.12 4.19
CA ALA A 158 12.77 -5.06 5.17
C ALA A 158 12.86 -3.65 5.80
N ALA A 159 12.65 -2.61 4.99
CA ALA A 159 12.59 -1.24 5.47
C ALA A 159 11.48 -1.06 6.52
N THR A 160 10.26 -1.54 6.22
CA THR A 160 9.15 -1.48 7.19
C THR A 160 9.42 -2.35 8.42
N ALA A 161 10.04 -3.52 8.28
CA ALA A 161 10.42 -4.36 9.42
C ALA A 161 11.39 -3.64 10.36
N ALA A 162 12.39 -2.96 9.81
CA ALA A 162 13.32 -2.13 10.58
C ALA A 162 12.60 -0.95 11.28
N GLU A 163 11.69 -0.27 10.60
CA GLU A 163 10.86 0.77 11.18
C GLU A 163 10.03 0.24 12.36
N LEU A 164 9.35 -0.90 12.20
CA LEU A 164 8.53 -1.50 13.26
C LEU A 164 9.38 -1.95 14.46
N THR A 165 10.58 -2.44 14.23
CA THR A 165 11.52 -2.78 15.30
C THR A 165 11.94 -1.53 16.08
N ARG A 166 12.35 -0.47 15.39
CA ARG A 166 12.76 0.80 15.98
C ARG A 166 11.62 1.53 16.69
N ASP A 167 10.46 1.64 16.05
CA ASP A 167 9.37 2.52 16.46
C ASP A 167 8.39 1.84 17.43
N TYR A 168 8.22 0.51 17.30
CA TYR A 168 7.23 -0.25 18.07
C TYR A 168 7.87 -1.25 19.05
N GLY A 169 9.16 -1.54 18.91
CA GLY A 169 9.86 -2.51 19.71
C GLY A 169 9.44 -3.95 19.38
N ALA A 170 9.23 -4.23 18.10
CA ALA A 170 8.96 -5.59 17.62
C ALA A 170 10.19 -6.49 17.89
N ARG A 171 9.98 -7.64 18.55
CA ARG A 171 11.08 -8.55 18.95
C ARG A 171 11.52 -9.46 17.80
N ALA A 172 10.59 -9.86 16.96
CA ALA A 172 10.81 -10.70 15.79
C ALA A 172 10.00 -10.13 14.63
N ALA A 173 10.64 -9.35 13.76
CA ALA A 173 10.03 -8.83 12.55
C ALA A 173 10.55 -9.60 11.34
N ALA A 174 9.66 -10.24 10.59
CA ALA A 174 9.96 -10.95 9.36
C ALA A 174 9.29 -10.27 8.16
N VAL A 175 9.86 -10.46 6.97
CA VAL A 175 9.32 -9.86 5.75
C VAL A 175 8.30 -10.81 5.13
N LEU A 176 7.07 -10.34 4.99
CA LEU A 176 6.02 -10.94 4.19
C LEU A 176 5.55 -9.90 3.17
N PRO A 177 6.01 -9.94 1.92
CA PRO A 177 5.64 -8.95 0.93
C PRO A 177 4.15 -8.96 0.65
N ASN A 178 3.63 -7.84 0.15
CA ASN A 178 2.27 -7.80 -0.38
C ASN A 178 2.18 -8.66 -1.64
N ALA A 179 1.02 -9.26 -1.86
CA ALA A 179 0.75 -10.04 -3.05
C ALA A 179 -0.16 -9.28 -4.02
N SER A 180 0.01 -9.53 -5.31
CA SER A 180 -0.97 -9.14 -6.33
C SER A 180 -1.16 -10.29 -7.32
N GLY A 181 -2.44 -10.61 -7.55
CA GLY A 181 -2.85 -11.55 -8.60
C GLY A 181 -3.31 -10.82 -9.85
N ALA A 182 -3.87 -11.57 -10.80
CA ALA A 182 -4.49 -10.98 -11.97
C ALA A 182 -5.64 -10.05 -11.55
N LEU A 183 -5.55 -8.78 -11.96
CA LEU A 183 -6.66 -7.85 -11.79
C LEU A 183 -7.85 -8.29 -12.67
N PRO A 184 -9.09 -8.16 -12.17
CA PRO A 184 -10.25 -8.57 -12.95
C PRO A 184 -10.32 -7.78 -14.27
N LEU A 185 -10.53 -8.49 -15.37
CA LEU A 185 -10.88 -7.91 -16.65
C LEU A 185 -12.40 -7.71 -16.67
N SER A 186 -12.85 -6.49 -16.97
CA SER A 186 -14.23 -6.26 -17.35
C SER A 186 -14.26 -5.58 -18.73
N PRO A 187 -14.86 -6.21 -19.74
CA PRO A 187 -14.99 -5.60 -21.08
C PRO A 187 -15.77 -4.27 -21.06
N GLN A 188 -16.57 -4.04 -20.01
CA GLN A 188 -17.43 -2.87 -19.84
C GLN A 188 -16.77 -1.71 -19.07
N ALA A 189 -15.56 -1.90 -18.57
CA ALA A 189 -14.86 -0.90 -17.73
C ALA A 189 -13.94 0.03 -18.54
N VAL A 190 -14.33 0.36 -19.79
CA VAL A 190 -13.61 1.41 -20.54
C VAL A 190 -14.04 2.76 -19.95
N PRO A 191 -13.14 3.53 -19.30
CA PRO A 191 -13.47 4.88 -18.85
C PRO A 191 -13.87 5.73 -20.07
N GLU A 192 -14.80 6.67 -19.89
CA GLU A 192 -15.15 7.71 -20.90
C GLU A 192 -13.96 8.62 -21.29
N VAL A 193 -12.78 8.35 -20.78
CA VAL A 193 -11.55 9.07 -21.11
C VAL A 193 -11.09 8.61 -22.50
N ALA A 194 -11.11 9.52 -23.45
CA ALA A 194 -10.78 9.30 -24.84
C ALA A 194 -9.59 8.32 -25.05
N ALA A 195 -9.87 7.22 -25.75
CA ALA A 195 -8.88 6.22 -26.16
C ALA A 195 -7.84 6.81 -27.16
N ASP A 196 -8.06 8.02 -27.64
CA ASP A 196 -7.35 8.62 -28.78
C ASP A 196 -6.07 9.39 -28.42
N ALA A 197 -5.71 9.46 -27.13
CA ALA A 197 -4.46 10.14 -26.73
C ALA A 197 -3.31 9.14 -26.62
N ALA A 198 -2.12 9.54 -27.12
CA ALA A 198 -0.88 8.79 -26.88
C ALA A 198 -0.74 8.40 -25.41
N PRO A 199 -0.16 7.21 -25.09
CA PRO A 199 0.00 6.76 -23.72
C PRO A 199 0.68 7.81 -22.85
N GLY A 200 -0.05 8.30 -21.84
CA GLY A 200 0.43 9.31 -20.89
C GLY A 200 0.89 8.68 -19.57
N LEU A 201 1.13 9.51 -18.60
CA LEU A 201 1.47 9.11 -17.24
C LEU A 201 0.20 8.80 -16.44
N LEU A 202 0.30 7.85 -15.52
CA LEU A 202 -0.77 7.51 -14.59
C LEU A 202 -0.30 7.66 -13.14
N PHE A 203 -1.09 8.33 -12.33
CA PHE A 203 -1.03 8.27 -10.88
C PHE A 203 -2.29 7.56 -10.36
N VAL A 204 -2.13 6.65 -9.41
CA VAL A 204 -3.25 5.98 -8.73
C VAL A 204 -3.07 6.07 -7.22
N GLY A 205 -4.05 6.63 -6.54
CA GLY A 205 -3.99 6.68 -5.08
C GLY A 205 -4.89 7.74 -4.44
N ARG A 206 -4.95 7.68 -3.11
CA ARG A 206 -5.68 8.70 -2.34
C ARG A 206 -4.94 10.04 -2.42
N LEU A 207 -5.65 11.11 -2.75
CA LEU A 207 -5.08 12.44 -2.87
C LEU A 207 -4.80 13.02 -1.48
N ARG A 208 -3.54 12.92 -1.07
CA ARG A 208 -2.96 13.43 0.17
C ARG A 208 -1.57 13.97 -0.10
N VAL A 209 -1.11 14.93 0.70
CA VAL A 209 0.19 15.58 0.52
C VAL A 209 1.34 14.56 0.48
N ARG A 210 1.33 13.55 1.35
CA ARG A 210 2.38 12.52 1.39
C ARG A 210 2.50 11.66 0.13
N LYS A 211 1.50 11.72 -0.77
CA LYS A 211 1.54 11.04 -2.06
C LYS A 211 2.32 11.80 -3.13
N GLY A 212 2.70 13.05 -2.84
CA GLY A 212 3.65 13.81 -3.65
C GLY A 212 3.17 14.19 -5.04
N VAL A 213 1.86 14.25 -5.28
CA VAL A 213 1.32 14.64 -6.59
C VAL A 213 1.80 16.03 -7.00
N GLU A 214 2.01 16.93 -6.05
CA GLU A 214 2.56 18.27 -6.27
C GLU A 214 3.98 18.22 -6.87
N VAL A 215 4.81 17.25 -6.43
CA VAL A 215 6.15 17.02 -7.00
C VAL A 215 6.04 16.61 -8.47
N LEU A 216 5.07 15.74 -8.79
CA LEU A 216 4.79 15.34 -10.16
C LEU A 216 4.29 16.52 -11.02
N LEU A 217 3.38 17.34 -10.48
CA LEU A 217 2.91 18.53 -11.20
C LEU A 217 4.05 19.52 -11.48
N ARG A 218 4.97 19.68 -10.53
CA ARG A 218 6.16 20.52 -10.73
C ARG A 218 7.11 19.92 -11.77
N ALA A 219 7.30 18.59 -11.78
CA ALA A 219 8.07 17.88 -12.79
C ALA A 219 7.47 18.05 -14.21
N LEU A 220 6.13 17.99 -14.34
CA LEU A 220 5.46 18.28 -15.61
C LEU A 220 5.72 19.70 -16.10
N ALA A 221 5.74 20.69 -15.20
CA ALA A 221 6.06 22.07 -15.58
C ALA A 221 7.50 22.23 -16.09
N LEU A 222 8.44 21.48 -15.52
CA LEU A 222 9.83 21.44 -16.02
C LEU A 222 9.90 20.83 -17.43
N LEU A 223 9.22 19.69 -17.64
CA LEU A 223 9.14 19.06 -18.96
C LEU A 223 8.47 19.96 -20.00
N ARG A 224 7.42 20.69 -19.62
CA ARG A 224 6.75 21.65 -20.50
C ARG A 224 7.68 22.79 -20.93
N ALA A 225 8.51 23.27 -20.01
CA ALA A 225 9.51 24.30 -20.33
C ALA A 225 10.56 23.80 -21.36
N GLU A 226 10.76 22.48 -21.43
CA GLU A 226 11.62 21.82 -22.45
C GLU A 226 10.84 21.44 -23.73
N GLY A 227 9.59 21.88 -23.88
CA GLY A 227 8.75 21.57 -25.04
C GLY A 227 8.11 20.17 -25.01
N ARG A 228 8.18 19.46 -23.87
CA ARG A 228 7.58 18.14 -23.67
C ARG A 228 6.28 18.25 -22.88
N VAL A 229 5.19 17.74 -23.44
CA VAL A 229 3.83 17.93 -22.87
C VAL A 229 3.14 16.58 -22.68
N PRO A 230 3.65 15.69 -21.79
CA PRO A 230 2.97 14.44 -21.52
C PRO A 230 1.66 14.68 -20.77
N ARG A 231 0.62 13.93 -21.11
CA ARG A 231 -0.62 13.92 -20.34
C ARG A 231 -0.45 13.15 -19.04
N LEU A 232 -1.10 13.62 -17.98
CA LEU A 232 -1.17 12.94 -16.69
C LEU A 232 -2.62 12.62 -16.34
N ARG A 233 -2.92 11.34 -16.10
CA ARG A 233 -4.19 10.88 -15.55
C ARG A 233 -4.02 10.63 -14.06
N ILE A 234 -4.90 11.21 -13.23
CA ILE A 234 -4.92 11.04 -11.77
C ILE A 234 -6.17 10.26 -11.39
N ALA A 235 -6.02 8.97 -11.14
CA ALA A 235 -7.08 8.10 -10.65
C ALA A 235 -7.05 8.04 -9.12
N GLY A 236 -7.99 8.69 -8.50
CA GLY A 236 -8.11 8.78 -7.05
C GLY A 236 -8.87 10.00 -6.61
N ASP A 237 -9.16 10.03 -5.31
CA ASP A 237 -9.87 11.14 -4.68
C ASP A 237 -9.33 11.38 -3.28
N GLY A 238 -9.62 12.54 -2.71
CA GLY A 238 -9.21 12.93 -1.37
C GLY A 238 -9.39 14.41 -1.13
N GLU A 239 -9.22 14.81 0.11
CA GLU A 239 -9.35 16.21 0.54
C GLU A 239 -8.41 17.18 -0.19
N HIS A 240 -7.33 16.63 -0.77
CA HIS A 240 -6.27 17.40 -1.41
C HIS A 240 -6.56 17.72 -2.89
N ARG A 241 -7.65 17.17 -3.46
CA ARG A 241 -8.00 17.33 -4.88
C ARG A 241 -8.05 18.82 -5.31
N ALA A 242 -8.83 19.62 -4.61
CA ALA A 242 -8.97 21.05 -4.95
C ALA A 242 -7.63 21.81 -4.84
N ALA A 243 -6.75 21.44 -3.89
CA ALA A 243 -5.43 22.02 -3.77
C ALA A 243 -4.55 21.64 -4.97
N LEU A 244 -4.58 20.37 -5.40
CA LEU A 244 -3.85 19.87 -6.57
C LEU A 244 -4.31 20.53 -7.87
N GLU A 245 -5.61 20.76 -8.06
CA GLU A 245 -6.15 21.48 -9.21
C GLU A 245 -5.62 22.92 -9.27
N ARG A 246 -5.58 23.62 -8.13
CA ARG A 246 -4.95 24.96 -8.03
C ARG A 246 -3.44 24.91 -8.28
N THR A 247 -2.75 23.91 -7.76
CA THR A 247 -1.31 23.71 -7.98
C THR A 247 -0.99 23.45 -9.45
N ALA A 248 -1.80 22.63 -10.14
CA ALA A 248 -1.67 22.41 -11.58
C ALA A 248 -1.86 23.71 -12.39
N ALA A 249 -2.81 24.54 -12.00
CA ALA A 249 -3.00 25.87 -12.61
C ALA A 249 -1.80 26.81 -12.32
N ARG A 250 -1.33 26.84 -11.06
CA ARG A 250 -0.17 27.65 -10.65
C ARG A 250 1.10 27.29 -11.43
N PHE A 251 1.32 26.01 -11.72
CA PHE A 251 2.46 25.53 -12.51
C PHE A 251 2.22 25.58 -14.02
N GLY A 252 1.06 26.03 -14.49
CA GLY A 252 0.73 26.15 -15.92
C GLY A 252 0.57 24.79 -16.63
N VAL A 253 0.18 23.72 -15.90
CA VAL A 253 0.03 22.36 -16.46
C VAL A 253 -1.40 21.82 -16.34
N ARG A 254 -2.38 22.66 -16.00
CA ARG A 254 -3.77 22.23 -15.78
C ARG A 254 -4.39 21.55 -17.00
N ASP A 255 -4.04 21.99 -18.19
CA ASP A 255 -4.49 21.45 -19.48
C ASP A 255 -3.92 20.06 -19.82
N GLN A 256 -2.86 19.63 -19.12
CA GLN A 256 -2.24 18.32 -19.27
C GLN A 256 -2.74 17.28 -18.27
N VAL A 257 -3.58 17.68 -17.28
CA VAL A 257 -3.94 16.84 -16.13
C VAL A 257 -5.42 16.51 -16.11
N ASP A 258 -5.74 15.23 -16.15
CA ASP A 258 -7.09 14.69 -16.04
C ASP A 258 -7.33 14.11 -14.63
N PHE A 259 -8.17 14.77 -13.83
CA PHE A 259 -8.58 14.28 -12.52
C PHE A 259 -9.78 13.35 -12.64
N LEU A 260 -9.54 12.05 -12.65
CA LEU A 260 -10.56 11.03 -12.95
C LEU A 260 -11.47 10.70 -11.77
N GLY A 261 -11.10 11.08 -10.53
CA GLY A 261 -11.80 10.62 -9.33
C GLY A 261 -11.53 9.15 -9.02
N ARG A 262 -12.32 8.56 -8.13
CA ARG A 262 -12.20 7.14 -7.77
C ARG A 262 -12.55 6.25 -8.95
N ARG A 263 -11.74 5.18 -9.15
CA ARG A 263 -11.93 4.18 -10.19
C ARG A 263 -11.93 2.78 -9.58
N GLY A 264 -12.71 1.88 -10.16
CA GLY A 264 -12.74 0.47 -9.78
C GLY A 264 -11.51 -0.29 -10.26
N ALA A 265 -11.30 -1.51 -9.75
CA ALA A 265 -10.12 -2.32 -10.08
C ALA A 265 -9.99 -2.60 -11.59
N ALA A 266 -11.10 -2.87 -12.29
CA ALA A 266 -11.10 -3.11 -13.73
C ALA A 266 -10.74 -1.83 -14.52
N GLU A 267 -11.22 -0.66 -14.10
CA GLU A 267 -10.85 0.62 -14.71
C GLU A 267 -9.37 0.95 -14.46
N ILE A 268 -8.86 0.71 -13.24
CA ILE A 268 -7.43 0.90 -12.91
C ILE A 268 -6.57 0.01 -13.78
N ARG A 269 -6.95 -1.25 -13.98
CA ARG A 269 -6.25 -2.15 -14.88
C ARG A 269 -6.22 -1.59 -16.30
N TRP A 270 -7.36 -1.17 -16.84
CA TRP A 270 -7.43 -0.58 -18.17
C TRP A 270 -6.53 0.66 -18.27
N LEU A 271 -6.59 1.56 -17.27
CA LEU A 271 -5.75 2.76 -17.23
C LEU A 271 -4.25 2.42 -17.20
N LEU A 272 -3.84 1.41 -16.46
CA LEU A 272 -2.47 0.91 -16.44
C LEU A 272 -2.07 0.43 -17.84
N GLU A 273 -2.81 -0.47 -18.45
CA GLU A 273 -2.53 -1.06 -19.75
C GLU A 273 -2.46 0.01 -20.90
N HIS A 274 -3.09 1.19 -20.69
CA HIS A 274 -3.10 2.32 -21.64
C HIS A 274 -2.27 3.52 -21.15
N SER A 275 -1.27 3.27 -20.32
CA SER A 275 -0.34 4.30 -19.82
C SER A 275 1.10 3.97 -20.18
N ALA A 276 1.90 5.01 -20.43
CA ALA A 276 3.33 4.89 -20.66
C ALA A 276 4.08 4.45 -19.39
N ALA A 277 3.65 4.94 -18.24
CA ALA A 277 4.19 4.55 -16.93
C ALA A 277 3.21 4.87 -15.79
N LEU A 278 3.34 4.11 -14.70
CA LEU A 278 2.82 4.50 -13.39
C LEU A 278 3.85 5.39 -12.68
N VAL A 279 3.39 6.51 -12.11
CA VAL A 279 4.24 7.41 -11.32
C VAL A 279 3.81 7.38 -9.84
N VAL A 280 4.76 7.10 -8.95
CA VAL A 280 4.53 7.00 -7.49
C VAL A 280 5.50 7.93 -6.76
N PRO A 281 5.24 9.25 -6.72
CA PRO A 281 6.15 10.26 -6.19
C PRO A 281 6.00 10.44 -4.67
N SER A 282 5.66 9.38 -3.97
CA SER A 282 5.31 9.40 -2.55
C SER A 282 6.50 9.75 -1.66
N VAL A 283 6.22 10.40 -0.53
CA VAL A 283 7.21 10.73 0.51
C VAL A 283 7.39 9.58 1.49
N TYR A 284 6.36 8.77 1.66
CA TYR A 284 6.35 7.58 2.52
C TYR A 284 5.34 6.54 2.06
N GLU A 285 5.76 5.28 2.03
CA GLU A 285 4.94 4.09 1.72
C GLU A 285 5.47 2.87 2.49
N GLY A 286 4.61 1.89 2.76
CA GLY A 286 5.09 0.56 3.13
C GLY A 286 5.55 -0.20 1.87
N MET A 287 4.62 -0.88 1.22
CA MET A 287 4.76 -1.49 -0.10
C MET A 287 3.47 -1.22 -0.88
N PRO A 288 3.45 -0.21 -1.78
CA PRO A 288 2.22 0.20 -2.45
C PRO A 288 1.75 -0.86 -3.45
N LEU A 289 0.50 -1.35 -3.28
CA LEU A 289 -0.09 -2.37 -4.15
C LEU A 289 -0.16 -1.94 -5.61
N VAL A 290 -0.36 -0.65 -5.86
CA VAL A 290 -0.44 -0.11 -7.24
C VAL A 290 0.83 -0.37 -8.04
N ILE A 291 2.00 -0.48 -7.40
CA ILE A 291 3.24 -0.88 -8.07
C ILE A 291 3.14 -2.34 -8.53
N LEU A 292 2.62 -3.23 -7.68
CA LEU A 292 2.40 -4.62 -8.05
C LEU A 292 1.33 -4.74 -9.15
N GLU A 293 0.30 -3.91 -9.11
CA GLU A 293 -0.73 -3.82 -10.16
C GLU A 293 -0.13 -3.37 -11.51
N ALA A 294 0.77 -2.38 -11.50
CA ALA A 294 1.52 -1.97 -12.69
C ALA A 294 2.42 -3.09 -13.22
N MET A 295 3.07 -3.83 -12.34
CA MET A 295 3.86 -5.01 -12.71
C MET A 295 2.98 -6.11 -13.33
N VAL A 296 1.76 -6.38 -12.81
CA VAL A 296 0.79 -7.28 -13.46
C VAL A 296 0.50 -6.84 -14.88
N ALA A 297 0.27 -5.54 -15.09
CA ALA A 297 0.00 -4.96 -16.40
C ALA A 297 1.24 -4.89 -17.32
N GLY A 298 2.46 -5.09 -16.78
CA GLY A 298 3.72 -4.94 -17.52
C GLY A 298 4.07 -3.50 -17.81
N VAL A 299 3.58 -2.57 -16.99
CA VAL A 299 3.78 -1.13 -17.11
C VAL A 299 4.98 -0.71 -16.26
N PRO A 300 5.94 0.04 -16.81
CA PRO A 300 7.08 0.51 -16.05
C PRO A 300 6.67 1.51 -14.97
N VAL A 301 7.46 1.58 -13.90
CA VAL A 301 7.20 2.43 -12.74
C VAL A 301 8.30 3.47 -12.58
N VAL A 302 7.89 4.73 -12.39
CA VAL A 302 8.77 5.81 -11.92
C VAL A 302 8.35 6.15 -10.49
N ALA A 303 9.21 5.95 -9.51
CA ALA A 303 8.83 6.10 -8.11
C ALA A 303 9.89 6.78 -7.25
N SER A 304 9.48 7.34 -6.12
CA SER A 304 10.40 7.84 -5.11
C SER A 304 11.11 6.69 -4.39
N ARG A 305 12.39 6.87 -4.10
CA ARG A 305 13.24 5.95 -3.34
C ARG A 305 12.93 6.05 -1.83
N VAL A 306 11.78 5.56 -1.41
CA VAL A 306 11.33 5.62 -0.01
C VAL A 306 10.84 4.27 0.49
N SER A 307 11.08 3.98 1.77
CA SER A 307 10.60 2.79 2.50
C SER A 307 10.77 1.50 1.69
N GLY A 308 9.70 0.72 1.49
CA GLY A 308 9.73 -0.56 0.78
C GLY A 308 9.72 -0.47 -0.76
N ILE A 309 9.61 0.72 -1.36
CA ILE A 309 9.57 0.86 -2.82
C ILE A 309 10.85 0.31 -3.51
N PRO A 310 12.09 0.59 -3.00
CA PRO A 310 13.30 0.06 -3.61
C PRO A 310 13.44 -1.47 -3.57
N GLU A 311 12.66 -2.15 -2.73
CA GLU A 311 12.65 -3.62 -2.69
C GLU A 311 11.78 -4.22 -3.80
N VAL A 312 10.83 -3.45 -4.33
CA VAL A 312 9.92 -3.85 -5.39
C VAL A 312 10.41 -3.38 -6.76
N VAL A 313 10.70 -2.08 -6.87
CA VAL A 313 11.21 -1.46 -8.10
C VAL A 313 12.73 -1.50 -8.07
N LEU A 314 13.32 -2.22 -9.01
CA LEU A 314 14.77 -2.29 -9.19
C LEU A 314 15.17 -1.30 -10.29
N ASP A 315 15.94 -0.30 -9.93
CA ASP A 315 16.52 0.67 -10.85
C ASP A 315 17.93 0.22 -11.27
N PRO A 316 18.24 0.10 -12.57
CA PRO A 316 17.44 0.43 -13.75
C PRO A 316 16.63 -0.74 -14.36
N GLU A 317 16.44 -1.84 -13.68
CA GLU A 317 15.94 -3.08 -14.28
C GLU A 317 14.42 -3.08 -14.54
N THR A 318 13.61 -2.68 -13.54
CA THR A 318 12.15 -2.77 -13.59
C THR A 318 11.45 -1.41 -13.54
N GLY A 319 12.20 -0.31 -13.42
CA GLY A 319 11.68 1.04 -13.35
C GLY A 319 12.77 2.07 -13.06
N TRP A 320 12.35 3.22 -12.58
CA TRP A 320 13.22 4.33 -12.15
C TRP A 320 12.94 4.69 -10.70
N LEU A 321 13.99 4.93 -9.94
CA LEU A 321 13.90 5.41 -8.56
C LEU A 321 14.59 6.78 -8.45
N VAL A 322 13.80 7.78 -8.03
CA VAL A 322 14.26 9.16 -7.85
C VAL A 322 14.25 9.54 -6.36
N PRO A 323 15.04 10.53 -5.92
CA PRO A 323 14.90 11.06 -4.57
C PRO A 323 13.47 11.57 -4.32
N PRO A 324 12.92 11.41 -3.10
CA PRO A 324 11.63 11.99 -2.76
C PRO A 324 11.71 13.51 -2.77
N GLU A 325 10.59 14.18 -3.09
CA GLU A 325 10.47 15.64 -3.12
C GLU A 325 11.40 16.33 -4.13
N ASP A 326 11.94 15.59 -5.10
CA ASP A 326 12.82 16.13 -6.14
C ASP A 326 12.11 16.14 -7.51
N PRO A 327 11.49 17.27 -7.90
CA PRO A 327 10.81 17.38 -9.18
C PRO A 327 11.79 17.41 -10.36
N VAL A 328 13.07 17.79 -10.15
CA VAL A 328 14.08 17.83 -11.20
C VAL A 328 14.51 16.40 -11.56
N ALA A 329 14.84 15.59 -10.57
CA ALA A 329 15.17 14.18 -10.78
C ALA A 329 13.97 13.41 -11.36
N LEU A 330 12.75 13.73 -10.92
CA LEU A 330 11.54 13.12 -11.47
C LEU A 330 11.33 13.51 -12.94
N ALA A 331 11.50 14.78 -13.29
CA ALA A 331 11.41 15.25 -14.69
C ALA A 331 12.47 14.57 -15.58
N ALA A 332 13.69 14.43 -15.11
CA ALA A 332 14.77 13.73 -15.84
C ALA A 332 14.43 12.26 -16.10
N ALA A 333 13.93 11.53 -15.10
CA ALA A 333 13.50 10.14 -15.26
C ALA A 333 12.33 10.00 -16.24
N LEU A 334 11.35 10.92 -16.20
CA LEU A 334 10.24 10.98 -17.15
C LEU A 334 10.71 11.33 -18.56
N ALA A 335 11.70 12.23 -18.70
CA ALA A 335 12.31 12.55 -20.00
C ALA A 335 13.00 11.32 -20.61
N GLU A 336 13.76 10.55 -19.81
CA GLU A 336 14.39 9.30 -20.24
C GLU A 336 13.34 8.27 -20.70
N LEU A 337 12.26 8.10 -19.93
CA LEU A 337 11.14 7.19 -20.24
C LEU A 337 10.57 7.48 -21.64
N PHE A 338 10.33 8.74 -21.98
CA PHE A 338 9.75 9.12 -23.27
C PHE A 338 10.79 9.15 -24.41
N ALA A 339 12.09 9.31 -24.10
CA ALA A 339 13.15 9.32 -25.11
C ALA A 339 13.38 7.93 -25.72
N VAL A 340 13.19 6.84 -24.94
CA VAL A 340 13.43 5.46 -25.40
C VAL A 340 12.28 4.54 -24.98
N PRO A 341 11.12 4.61 -25.66
CA PRO A 341 9.91 3.84 -25.30
C PRO A 341 10.13 2.33 -25.20
N GLU A 342 10.99 1.78 -26.08
CA GLU A 342 11.33 0.35 -26.06
C GLU A 342 12.08 -0.06 -24.77
N ALA A 343 12.96 0.79 -24.25
CA ALA A 343 13.62 0.52 -22.97
C ALA A 343 12.61 0.57 -21.80
N ALA A 344 11.68 1.52 -21.85
CA ALA A 344 10.60 1.63 -20.89
C ALA A 344 9.73 0.35 -20.89
N ARG A 345 9.31 -0.12 -22.08
CA ARG A 345 8.53 -1.37 -22.22
C ARG A 345 9.29 -2.58 -21.66
N ARG A 346 10.59 -2.72 -21.97
CA ARG A 346 11.41 -3.80 -21.41
C ARG A 346 11.48 -3.78 -19.87
N ARG A 347 11.56 -2.59 -19.25
CA ARG A 347 11.52 -2.46 -17.78
C ARG A 347 10.17 -2.93 -17.23
N GLY A 348 9.05 -2.61 -17.88
CA GLY A 348 7.72 -3.08 -17.49
C GLY A 348 7.59 -4.60 -17.57
N GLU A 349 8.09 -5.23 -18.63
CA GLU A 349 8.07 -6.69 -18.79
C GLU A 349 8.93 -7.40 -17.74
N ARG A 350 10.13 -6.88 -17.42
CA ARG A 350 10.93 -7.39 -16.31
C ARG A 350 10.22 -7.23 -14.97
N GLY A 351 9.48 -6.13 -14.77
CA GLY A 351 8.60 -5.96 -13.61
C GLY A 351 7.55 -7.08 -13.52
N ARG A 352 6.89 -7.42 -14.64
CA ARG A 352 5.92 -8.53 -14.70
C ARG A 352 6.57 -9.88 -14.37
N GLN A 353 7.76 -10.16 -14.90
CA GLN A 353 8.49 -11.36 -14.58
C GLN A 353 8.80 -11.44 -13.07
N ARG A 354 9.36 -10.37 -12.49
CA ARG A 354 9.67 -10.28 -11.06
C ARG A 354 8.45 -10.47 -10.18
N LEU A 355 7.28 -9.92 -10.57
CA LEU A 355 6.03 -10.17 -9.87
C LEU A 355 5.71 -11.67 -9.86
N GLY A 356 5.84 -12.33 -11.00
CA GLY A 356 5.63 -13.78 -11.13
C GLY A 356 6.47 -14.62 -10.17
N GLU A 357 7.70 -14.22 -9.95
CA GLU A 357 8.67 -14.92 -9.10
C GLU A 357 8.49 -14.65 -7.60
N ARG A 358 8.00 -13.47 -7.20
CA ARG A 358 8.09 -13.00 -5.81
C ARG A 358 6.77 -12.55 -5.17
N TYR A 359 5.82 -12.08 -5.96
CA TYR A 359 4.67 -11.34 -5.44
C TYR A 359 3.31 -11.93 -5.82
N ARG A 360 3.28 -13.11 -6.43
CA ARG A 360 2.02 -13.85 -6.64
C ARG A 360 1.46 -14.35 -5.31
N PRO A 361 0.12 -14.42 -5.16
CA PRO A 361 -0.51 -14.89 -3.92
C PRO A 361 0.00 -16.25 -3.46
N GLU A 362 0.27 -17.18 -4.38
CA GLU A 362 0.75 -18.53 -4.08
C GLU A 362 2.19 -18.50 -3.52
N VAL A 363 3.05 -17.65 -4.06
CA VAL A 363 4.44 -17.45 -3.61
C VAL A 363 4.44 -16.84 -2.22
N VAL A 364 3.67 -15.77 -2.02
CA VAL A 364 3.58 -15.07 -0.73
C VAL A 364 2.96 -15.96 0.35
N ALA A 365 1.95 -16.77 -0.01
CA ALA A 365 1.40 -17.77 0.90
C ALA A 365 2.44 -18.84 1.28
N GLY A 366 3.32 -19.23 0.37
CA GLY A 366 4.45 -20.13 0.66
C GLY A 366 5.48 -19.52 1.63
N ILE A 367 5.78 -18.23 1.46
CA ILE A 367 6.65 -17.48 2.40
C ILE A 367 5.99 -17.42 3.78
N TRP A 368 4.68 -17.11 3.84
CA TRP A 368 3.92 -17.12 5.09
C TRP A 368 3.99 -18.49 5.80
N ASP A 369 3.80 -19.60 5.05
CA ASP A 369 3.87 -20.96 5.59
C ASP A 369 5.23 -21.24 6.23
N SER A 370 6.30 -20.87 5.56
CA SER A 370 7.66 -21.08 6.04
C SER A 370 7.91 -20.30 7.34
N ILE A 371 7.56 -19.03 7.37
CA ILE A 371 7.78 -18.15 8.53
C ILE A 371 6.92 -18.58 9.72
N VAL A 372 5.62 -18.77 9.50
CA VAL A 372 4.66 -19.09 10.57
C VAL A 372 4.82 -20.54 11.03
N GLY A 373 5.15 -21.46 10.11
CA GLY A 373 5.46 -22.84 10.43
C GLY A 373 6.68 -22.97 11.36
N ALA A 374 7.76 -22.24 11.08
CA ALA A 374 8.94 -22.18 11.93
C ALA A 374 8.60 -21.62 13.35
N ALA A 375 7.82 -20.55 13.40
CA ALA A 375 7.40 -19.96 14.70
C ALA A 375 6.51 -20.91 15.52
N LEU A 376 5.63 -21.70 14.88
CA LEU A 376 4.83 -22.72 15.55
C LEU A 376 5.70 -23.87 16.07
N ALA A 377 6.66 -24.35 15.29
CA ALA A 377 7.57 -25.43 15.69
C ALA A 377 8.42 -25.02 16.90
N SER A 378 9.00 -23.83 16.90
CA SER A 378 9.76 -23.31 18.04
C SER A 378 8.94 -23.25 19.32
N ARG A 379 7.69 -22.82 19.22
CA ARG A 379 6.78 -22.71 20.38
C ARG A 379 6.32 -24.07 20.92
N SER A 380 6.33 -25.12 20.10
CA SER A 380 5.97 -26.47 20.54
C SER A 380 7.14 -27.17 21.25
N ALA A 381 8.36 -26.65 21.11
CA ALA A 381 9.58 -27.16 21.73
C ALA A 381 9.88 -26.51 23.10
N GLU A 382 9.21 -25.39 23.42
CA GLU A 382 9.24 -24.72 24.74
C GLU A 382 8.12 -25.24 25.66
#